data_6404c5cb77ddc93766d56bedb4d28b84
#
_entry.id   6404c5cb77ddc93766d56bedb4d28b84
#
_cell.length_a   1.000
_cell.length_b   1.000
_cell.length_c   1.000
_cell.angle_alpha   90.00
_cell.angle_beta   90.00
_cell.angle_gamma   90.00
#
_symmetry.space_group_name_H-M   'P 1'
#
loop_
_entity.id
_entity.type
_entity.pdbx_description
1 polymer ?
#
loop_
_entity_poly.entity_id
_entity_poly.type
_entity_poly.pdbx_seq_one_letter_code
_entity_poly.pdbx_strand_id
1 'polypeptide(L)'
;PIENSVVLSGESALETDFDSTKKIIVVCAQGYVSDIVAQRLQEKGYDAYSVDGGYVSIVMDKMNTNVSDDFCAQVERSIIKTYRRKIWSKFTKAIRDYELVKEGDCIAVCISGGKDSMLMAKCFQELHKHSPVHFDVKYIVMDPGYSKENREVIEKNAKKLNIPIEIFESDIFDNVFNIEKNPCYICARMRRGHLYNYAKNLGCNKIALGHHYDDVIETILMSMLYGGQIQTMMPKLHSNNFKGMEVIRPLYLIREEDIKAWACLLYTSDAADDMQ
;
A
#
# COMPACT_ATOMS: atom_id res chain seq x y z
N PRO A 1 -6.76 -20.95 -11.72
CA PRO A 1 -7.16 -21.12 -13.12
C PRO A 1 -8.61 -20.65 -13.30
N ILE A 2 -8.91 -20.12 -14.48
CA ILE A 2 -10.28 -19.75 -14.85
C ILE A 2 -11.03 -21.08 -15.06
N GLU A 3 -12.25 -21.17 -14.55
CA GLU A 3 -13.09 -22.36 -14.67
C GLU A 3 -13.32 -22.69 -16.16
N ASN A 4 -13.15 -23.95 -16.53
CA ASN A 4 -13.20 -24.44 -17.92
C ASN A 4 -12.11 -23.90 -18.86
N SER A 5 -10.98 -23.42 -18.35
CA SER A 5 -9.84 -23.01 -19.15
C SER A 5 -8.81 -24.13 -19.31
N VAL A 6 -8.07 -24.09 -20.42
CA VAL A 6 -6.91 -24.95 -20.64
C VAL A 6 -5.65 -24.16 -20.31
N VAL A 7 -4.76 -24.72 -19.49
CA VAL A 7 -3.47 -24.08 -19.13
C VAL A 7 -2.40 -24.58 -20.09
N LEU A 8 -1.82 -23.66 -20.86
CA LEU A 8 -0.74 -23.94 -21.83
C LEU A 8 0.42 -22.96 -21.62
N SER A 9 1.63 -23.38 -21.97
CA SER A 9 2.73 -22.41 -22.15
C SER A 9 2.47 -21.58 -23.41
N GLY A 10 3.11 -20.40 -23.53
CA GLY A 10 2.94 -19.56 -24.71
C GLY A 10 3.38 -20.28 -26.01
N GLU A 11 4.42 -21.10 -25.96
CA GLU A 11 4.87 -21.92 -27.08
C GLU A 11 3.88 -23.04 -27.39
N SER A 12 3.44 -23.80 -26.39
CA SER A 12 2.46 -24.87 -26.57
C SER A 12 1.12 -24.35 -27.11
N ALA A 13 0.71 -23.14 -26.73
CA ALA A 13 -0.50 -22.52 -27.26
C ALA A 13 -0.39 -22.22 -28.78
N LEU A 14 0.80 -21.89 -29.26
CA LEU A 14 1.03 -21.64 -30.68
C LEU A 14 1.16 -22.93 -31.52
N GLU A 15 1.47 -24.06 -30.89
CA GLU A 15 1.56 -25.37 -31.56
C GLU A 15 0.23 -26.15 -31.49
N THR A 16 -0.70 -25.71 -30.67
CA THR A 16 -2.00 -26.38 -30.50
C THR A 16 -2.95 -26.05 -31.66
N ASP A 17 -3.58 -27.07 -32.20
CA ASP A 17 -4.61 -26.93 -33.23
C ASP A 17 -5.96 -26.67 -32.55
N PHE A 18 -6.48 -25.46 -32.68
CA PHE A 18 -7.75 -25.07 -32.07
C PHE A 18 -8.90 -25.18 -33.08
N ASP A 19 -10.10 -25.31 -32.58
CA ASP A 19 -11.33 -25.27 -33.37
C ASP A 19 -11.52 -23.86 -33.93
N SER A 20 -11.30 -23.71 -35.24
CA SER A 20 -11.37 -22.42 -35.95
C SER A 20 -12.76 -21.79 -35.97
N THR A 21 -13.82 -22.51 -35.56
CA THR A 21 -15.18 -21.99 -35.45
C THR A 21 -15.44 -21.29 -34.10
N LYS A 22 -14.53 -21.42 -33.14
CA LYS A 22 -14.67 -20.86 -31.80
C LYS A 22 -13.78 -19.64 -31.59
N LYS A 23 -14.27 -18.72 -30.78
CA LYS A 23 -13.45 -17.61 -30.27
C LYS A 23 -12.47 -18.12 -29.23
N ILE A 24 -11.20 -17.73 -29.36
CA ILE A 24 -10.13 -18.07 -28.43
C ILE A 24 -9.83 -16.84 -27.57
N ILE A 25 -9.99 -16.97 -26.27
CA ILE A 25 -9.61 -15.93 -25.32
C ILE A 25 -8.33 -16.35 -24.64
N VAL A 26 -7.25 -15.65 -24.89
CA VAL A 26 -5.93 -15.88 -24.30
C VAL A 26 -5.77 -15.02 -23.07
N VAL A 27 -5.39 -15.60 -21.94
CA VAL A 27 -5.21 -14.89 -20.68
C VAL A 27 -3.88 -15.26 -20.05
N CYS A 28 -3.05 -14.27 -19.75
CA CYS A 28 -1.86 -14.43 -18.91
C CYS A 28 -2.03 -13.60 -17.63
N ALA A 29 -1.04 -13.60 -16.76
CA ALA A 29 -1.15 -12.89 -15.48
C ALA A 29 -1.42 -11.38 -15.65
N GLN A 30 -0.71 -10.70 -16.53
CA GLN A 30 -0.71 -9.23 -16.67
C GLN A 30 -1.14 -8.72 -18.07
N GLY A 31 -1.50 -9.59 -19.00
CA GLY A 31 -1.94 -9.21 -20.34
C GLY A 31 -0.85 -9.19 -21.41
N TYR A 32 0.41 -8.97 -21.10
CA TYR A 32 1.48 -8.80 -22.11
C TYR A 32 1.77 -10.04 -22.97
N VAL A 33 1.93 -11.19 -22.33
CA VAL A 33 2.21 -12.45 -23.05
C VAL A 33 0.99 -12.93 -23.82
N SER A 34 -0.20 -12.75 -23.27
CA SER A 34 -1.46 -13.14 -23.93
C SER A 34 -1.72 -12.29 -25.18
N ASP A 35 -1.30 -11.03 -25.18
CA ASP A 35 -1.44 -10.15 -26.34
C ASP A 35 -0.60 -10.63 -27.51
N ILE A 36 0.67 -10.96 -27.26
CA ILE A 36 1.59 -11.53 -28.27
C ILE A 36 1.06 -12.86 -28.82
N VAL A 37 0.55 -13.74 -27.92
CA VAL A 37 0.05 -15.04 -28.33
C VAL A 37 -1.25 -14.88 -29.13
N ALA A 38 -2.15 -14.00 -28.74
CA ALA A 38 -3.38 -13.72 -29.48
C ALA A 38 -3.10 -13.19 -30.88
N GLN A 39 -2.17 -12.24 -31.05
CA GLN A 39 -1.75 -11.74 -32.35
C GLN A 39 -1.21 -12.85 -33.26
N ARG A 40 -0.34 -13.72 -32.75
CA ARG A 40 0.21 -14.84 -33.52
C ARG A 40 -0.86 -15.88 -33.88
N LEU A 41 -1.86 -16.09 -33.05
CA LEU A 41 -3.00 -16.96 -33.38
C LEU A 41 -3.88 -16.32 -34.46
N GLN A 42 -4.08 -15.00 -34.43
CA GLN A 42 -4.77 -14.26 -35.49
C GLN A 42 -4.04 -14.37 -36.84
N GLU A 43 -2.71 -14.28 -36.86
CA GLU A 43 -1.88 -14.50 -38.06
C GLU A 43 -2.03 -15.90 -38.63
N LYS A 44 -2.35 -16.90 -37.78
CA LYS A 44 -2.68 -18.28 -38.20
C LYS A 44 -4.13 -18.48 -38.62
N GLY A 45 -4.97 -17.43 -38.57
CA GLY A 45 -6.36 -17.46 -39.02
C GLY A 45 -7.38 -17.81 -37.93
N TYR A 46 -6.98 -17.82 -36.64
CA TYR A 46 -7.92 -18.02 -35.54
C TYR A 46 -8.57 -16.71 -35.08
N ASP A 47 -9.81 -16.79 -34.63
CA ASP A 47 -10.53 -15.68 -33.98
C ASP A 47 -10.08 -15.56 -32.50
N ALA A 48 -8.90 -14.99 -32.29
CA ALA A 48 -8.24 -14.96 -30.97
C ALA A 48 -8.16 -13.53 -30.40
N TYR A 49 -8.34 -13.41 -29.10
CA TYR A 49 -8.34 -12.15 -28.35
C TYR A 49 -7.53 -12.29 -27.06
N SER A 50 -6.85 -11.22 -26.68
CA SER A 50 -6.24 -11.08 -25.36
C SER A 50 -7.19 -10.31 -24.44
N VAL A 51 -7.11 -10.60 -23.14
CA VAL A 51 -7.77 -9.79 -22.12
C VAL A 51 -6.80 -8.71 -21.67
N ASP A 52 -7.18 -7.45 -21.85
CA ASP A 52 -6.39 -6.31 -21.39
C ASP A 52 -6.22 -6.36 -19.87
N GLY A 53 -4.98 -6.17 -19.39
CA GLY A 53 -4.61 -6.39 -17.99
C GLY A 53 -4.62 -7.86 -17.52
N GLY A 54 -4.93 -8.83 -18.40
CA GLY A 54 -4.84 -10.27 -18.15
C GLY A 54 -5.78 -10.81 -17.08
N TYR A 55 -5.34 -11.86 -16.37
CA TYR A 55 -6.10 -12.48 -15.28
C TYR A 55 -6.38 -11.52 -14.12
N VAL A 56 -5.46 -10.60 -13.88
CA VAL A 56 -5.62 -9.56 -12.85
C VAL A 56 -6.84 -8.70 -13.13
N SER A 57 -7.02 -8.25 -14.39
CA SER A 57 -8.19 -7.45 -14.79
C SER A 57 -9.51 -8.21 -14.62
N ILE A 58 -9.56 -9.49 -15.04
CA ILE A 58 -10.77 -10.33 -14.87
C ILE A 58 -11.17 -10.45 -13.40
N VAL A 59 -10.19 -10.62 -12.52
CA VAL A 59 -10.44 -10.74 -11.08
C VAL A 59 -10.87 -9.38 -10.50
N MET A 60 -10.26 -8.29 -10.97
CA MET A 60 -10.65 -6.93 -10.57
C MET A 60 -12.09 -6.61 -10.98
N ASP A 61 -12.51 -6.96 -12.20
CA ASP A 61 -13.89 -6.72 -12.66
C ASP A 61 -14.91 -7.56 -11.88
N LYS A 62 -14.61 -8.81 -11.59
CA LYS A 62 -15.45 -9.65 -10.71
C LYS A 62 -15.57 -9.10 -9.29
N MET A 63 -14.52 -8.44 -8.78
CA MET A 63 -14.56 -7.80 -7.46
C MET A 63 -15.27 -6.45 -7.49
N ASN A 64 -15.15 -5.66 -8.55
CA ASN A 64 -15.84 -4.38 -8.71
C ASN A 64 -17.36 -4.52 -8.80
N THR A 65 -17.88 -5.66 -9.27
CA THR A 65 -19.32 -5.94 -9.33
C THR A 65 -19.95 -6.31 -7.98
N ASN A 66 -19.13 -6.66 -6.96
CA ASN A 66 -19.56 -7.05 -5.61
C ASN A 66 -18.91 -6.20 -4.50
N VAL A 67 -18.55 -4.93 -4.77
CA VAL A 67 -18.02 -4.00 -3.76
C VAL A 67 -19.18 -3.52 -2.88
N SER A 68 -19.63 -4.40 -1.99
CA SER A 68 -20.53 -4.13 -0.90
C SER A 68 -19.76 -4.21 0.43
N ASP A 69 -20.44 -3.95 1.54
CA ASP A 69 -19.94 -4.07 2.92
C ASP A 69 -19.19 -5.38 3.22
N ASP A 70 -19.40 -6.44 2.41
CA ASP A 70 -18.75 -7.74 2.55
C ASP A 70 -17.24 -7.69 2.25
N PHE A 71 -16.76 -6.89 1.28
CA PHE A 71 -15.33 -6.80 0.98
C PHE A 71 -14.53 -6.20 2.14
N CYS A 72 -14.98 -5.10 2.73
CA CYS A 72 -14.33 -4.51 3.90
C CYS A 72 -14.31 -5.47 5.08
N ALA A 73 -15.41 -6.21 5.30
CA ALA A 73 -15.48 -7.22 6.34
C ALA A 73 -14.53 -8.39 6.08
N GLN A 74 -14.33 -8.81 4.82
CA GLN A 74 -13.35 -9.83 4.45
C GLN A 74 -11.92 -9.37 4.70
N VAL A 75 -11.60 -8.10 4.35
CA VAL A 75 -10.30 -7.48 4.63
C VAL A 75 -10.01 -7.46 6.13
N GLU A 76 -10.96 -7.01 6.93
CA GLU A 76 -10.85 -6.97 8.38
C GLU A 76 -10.66 -8.36 8.97
N ARG A 77 -11.48 -9.33 8.55
CA ARG A 77 -11.33 -10.74 8.94
C ARG A 77 -9.97 -11.32 8.55
N SER A 78 -9.42 -10.94 7.39
CA SER A 78 -8.11 -11.43 6.94
C SER A 78 -7.02 -11.03 7.92
N ILE A 79 -7.00 -9.78 8.39
CA ILE A 79 -6.03 -9.26 9.36
C ILE A 79 -6.13 -10.02 10.69
N ILE A 80 -7.34 -10.10 11.26
CA ILE A 80 -7.55 -10.65 12.61
C ILE A 80 -7.60 -12.18 12.68
N LYS A 81 -7.84 -12.87 11.55
CA LYS A 81 -7.91 -14.35 11.49
C LYS A 81 -6.77 -14.93 10.67
N THR A 82 -6.75 -14.70 9.35
CA THR A 82 -5.81 -15.34 8.42
C THR A 82 -4.37 -14.93 8.70
N TYR A 83 -4.14 -13.63 8.83
CA TYR A 83 -2.82 -13.05 9.11
C TYR A 83 -2.61 -12.72 10.60
N ARG A 84 -3.40 -13.28 11.50
CA ARG A 84 -3.34 -12.98 12.92
C ARG A 84 -1.94 -13.03 13.51
N ARG A 85 -1.20 -14.12 13.27
CA ARG A 85 0.15 -14.32 13.82
C ARG A 85 1.19 -13.42 13.15
N LYS A 86 1.01 -13.18 11.86
CA LYS A 86 1.97 -12.48 11.01
C LYS A 86 1.82 -10.96 11.08
N ILE A 87 0.58 -10.47 11.16
CA ILE A 87 0.24 -9.04 11.16
C ILE A 87 -0.35 -8.61 12.50
N TRP A 88 -1.57 -9.05 12.83
CA TRP A 88 -2.31 -8.51 13.97
C TRP A 88 -1.59 -8.65 15.31
N SER A 89 -1.06 -9.84 15.62
CA SER A 89 -0.35 -10.06 16.89
C SER A 89 0.96 -9.27 16.97
N LYS A 90 1.65 -9.06 15.85
CA LYS A 90 2.87 -8.24 15.80
C LYS A 90 2.54 -6.74 15.92
N PHE A 91 1.46 -6.29 15.27
CA PHE A 91 0.95 -4.93 15.40
C PHE A 91 0.58 -4.60 16.85
N THR A 92 -0.30 -5.41 17.46
CA THR A 92 -0.71 -5.20 18.86
C THR A 92 0.44 -5.36 19.85
N LYS A 93 1.39 -6.24 19.56
CA LYS A 93 2.64 -6.36 20.32
C LYS A 93 3.45 -5.07 20.25
N ALA A 94 3.65 -4.49 19.08
CA ALA A 94 4.36 -3.21 18.92
C ALA A 94 3.65 -2.08 19.68
N ILE A 95 2.32 -1.99 19.56
CA ILE A 95 1.53 -0.98 20.29
C ILE A 95 1.78 -1.07 21.80
N ARG A 96 1.74 -2.28 22.36
CA ARG A 96 1.91 -2.52 23.80
C ARG A 96 3.36 -2.35 24.27
N ASP A 97 4.29 -3.05 23.61
CA ASP A 97 5.67 -3.14 24.10
C ASP A 97 6.44 -1.81 23.98
N TYR A 98 6.04 -0.97 23.02
CA TYR A 98 6.63 0.37 22.83
C TYR A 98 5.71 1.50 23.31
N GLU A 99 4.56 1.19 23.92
CA GLU A 99 3.58 2.18 24.40
C GLU A 99 3.23 3.22 23.33
N LEU A 100 2.89 2.74 22.11
CA LEU A 100 2.67 3.60 20.97
C LEU A 100 1.34 4.36 21.05
N VAL A 101 0.34 3.79 21.72
CA VAL A 101 -0.99 4.37 21.90
C VAL A 101 -1.31 4.46 23.40
N LYS A 102 -1.81 5.61 23.83
CA LYS A 102 -2.21 5.91 25.21
C LYS A 102 -3.60 6.53 25.26
N GLU A 103 -4.18 6.54 26.44
CA GLU A 103 -5.46 7.21 26.69
C GLU A 103 -5.41 8.68 26.31
N GLY A 104 -6.40 9.13 25.55
CA GLY A 104 -6.54 10.52 25.09
C GLY A 104 -5.61 10.92 23.92
N ASP A 105 -4.89 9.97 23.31
CA ASP A 105 -4.09 10.28 22.12
C ASP A 105 -4.98 10.65 20.93
N CYS A 106 -4.52 11.57 20.10
CA CYS A 106 -5.03 11.80 18.75
C CYS A 106 -3.90 11.50 17.74
N ILE A 107 -4.12 10.49 16.90
CA ILE A 107 -3.09 9.90 16.05
C ILE A 107 -3.38 10.23 14.60
N ALA A 108 -2.45 10.94 13.94
CA ALA A 108 -2.46 11.13 12.50
C ALA A 108 -1.82 9.92 11.80
N VAL A 109 -2.62 9.08 11.17
CA VAL A 109 -2.17 7.94 10.37
C VAL A 109 -1.88 8.43 8.97
N CYS A 110 -0.60 8.38 8.57
CA CYS A 110 -0.14 8.91 7.29
C CYS A 110 -0.32 7.86 6.19
N ILE A 111 -1.10 8.23 5.19
CA ILE A 111 -1.40 7.40 4.02
C ILE A 111 -0.58 7.91 2.84
N SER A 112 0.25 7.04 2.27
CA SER A 112 1.00 7.31 1.03
C SER A 112 0.33 6.72 -0.21
N GLY A 113 -0.71 5.91 -0.02
CA GLY A 113 -1.33 5.11 -1.09
C GLY A 113 -0.75 3.71 -1.23
N GLY A 114 0.43 3.45 -0.67
CA GLY A 114 1.09 2.15 -0.71
C GLY A 114 0.49 1.11 0.26
N LYS A 115 0.80 -0.15 0.00
CA LYS A 115 0.34 -1.33 0.76
C LYS A 115 0.53 -1.20 2.27
N ASP A 116 1.67 -0.66 2.69
CA ASP A 116 2.04 -0.55 4.11
C ASP A 116 1.14 0.44 4.84
N SER A 117 0.93 1.62 4.23
CA SER A 117 0.08 2.66 4.80
C SER A 117 -1.39 2.26 4.85
N MET A 118 -1.88 1.52 3.83
CA MET A 118 -3.25 1.01 3.81
C MET A 118 -3.46 -0.10 4.86
N LEU A 119 -2.49 -1.02 5.01
CA LEU A 119 -2.51 -2.01 6.08
C LEU A 119 -2.52 -1.34 7.45
N MET A 120 -1.63 -0.37 7.66
CA MET A 120 -1.55 0.37 8.93
C MET A 120 -2.89 1.04 9.27
N ALA A 121 -3.54 1.67 8.28
CA ALA A 121 -4.85 2.28 8.48
C ALA A 121 -5.92 1.26 8.88
N LYS A 122 -5.97 0.11 8.23
CA LYS A 122 -6.91 -0.96 8.59
C LYS A 122 -6.63 -1.53 9.97
N CYS A 123 -5.36 -1.70 10.34
CA CYS A 123 -4.98 -2.12 11.69
C CYS A 123 -5.40 -1.10 12.75
N PHE A 124 -5.32 0.20 12.49
CA PHE A 124 -5.82 1.23 13.40
C PHE A 124 -7.34 1.24 13.50
N GLN A 125 -8.07 1.02 12.39
CA GLN A 125 -9.52 0.87 12.43
C GLN A 125 -9.94 -0.31 13.34
N GLU A 126 -9.26 -1.45 13.20
CA GLU A 126 -9.53 -2.62 14.04
C GLU A 126 -9.10 -2.39 15.51
N LEU A 127 -7.97 -1.75 15.74
CA LEU A 127 -7.53 -1.40 17.09
C LEU A 127 -8.55 -0.48 17.77
N HIS A 128 -9.02 0.55 17.07
CA HIS A 128 -9.98 1.51 17.60
C HIS A 128 -11.31 0.86 18.00
N LYS A 129 -11.78 -0.17 17.26
CA LYS A 129 -13.00 -0.92 17.57
C LYS A 129 -12.89 -1.75 18.85
N HIS A 130 -11.70 -2.25 19.16
CA HIS A 130 -11.50 -3.28 20.18
C HIS A 130 -10.55 -2.87 21.32
N SER A 131 -10.02 -1.65 21.28
CA SER A 131 -9.10 -1.17 22.31
C SER A 131 -9.82 -0.83 23.60
N PRO A 132 -9.27 -1.20 24.75
CA PRO A 132 -9.75 -0.72 26.04
C PRO A 132 -9.35 0.75 26.31
N VAL A 133 -8.42 1.29 25.53
CA VAL A 133 -7.88 2.65 25.62
C VAL A 133 -8.62 3.52 24.60
N HIS A 134 -9.11 4.68 25.02
CA HIS A 134 -9.78 5.63 24.13
C HIS A 134 -8.76 6.55 23.48
N PHE A 135 -8.77 6.62 22.17
CA PHE A 135 -7.91 7.48 21.36
C PHE A 135 -8.62 7.84 20.05
N ASP A 136 -8.26 8.96 19.47
CA ASP A 136 -8.77 9.41 18.19
C ASP A 136 -7.80 9.10 17.05
N VAL A 137 -8.33 8.87 15.84
CA VAL A 137 -7.53 8.61 14.65
C VAL A 137 -7.97 9.52 13.51
N LYS A 138 -7.00 10.16 12.87
CA LYS A 138 -7.17 10.93 11.62
C LYS A 138 -6.35 10.28 10.53
N TYR A 139 -6.94 10.01 9.37
CA TYR A 139 -6.25 9.41 8.22
C TYR A 139 -5.93 10.51 7.24
N ILE A 140 -4.65 10.85 7.13
CA ILE A 140 -4.20 12.00 6.34
C ILE A 140 -3.35 11.57 5.15
N VAL A 141 -3.61 12.16 3.99
CA VAL A 141 -2.82 12.03 2.78
C VAL A 141 -2.21 13.38 2.47
N MET A 142 -0.89 13.44 2.40
CA MET A 142 -0.20 14.62 1.90
C MET A 142 -0.02 14.48 0.40
N ASP A 143 -0.64 15.37 -0.36
CA ASP A 143 -0.44 15.48 -1.79
C ASP A 143 0.69 16.49 -2.08
N PRO A 144 1.87 16.03 -2.50
CA PRO A 144 2.98 16.92 -2.85
C PRO A 144 2.91 17.44 -4.29
N GLY A 145 1.81 17.23 -5.00
CA GLY A 145 1.63 17.49 -6.43
C GLY A 145 1.55 16.20 -7.24
N TYR A 146 0.80 15.22 -6.77
CA TYR A 146 0.58 13.96 -7.52
C TYR A 146 -0.08 14.21 -8.87
N SER A 147 0.16 13.33 -9.84
CA SER A 147 -0.66 13.29 -11.05
C SER A 147 -2.11 12.96 -10.70
N LYS A 148 -3.05 13.37 -11.56
CA LYS A 148 -4.48 13.09 -11.33
C LYS A 148 -4.76 11.59 -11.19
N GLU A 149 -4.09 10.78 -12.00
CA GLU A 149 -4.20 9.33 -12.00
C GLU A 149 -3.78 8.73 -10.65
N ASN A 150 -2.63 9.16 -10.11
CA ASN A 150 -2.13 8.69 -8.82
C ASN A 150 -3.06 9.09 -7.68
N ARG A 151 -3.59 10.31 -7.70
CA ARG A 151 -4.55 10.77 -6.71
C ARG A 151 -5.84 9.96 -6.75
N GLU A 152 -6.39 9.71 -7.94
CA GLU A 152 -7.58 8.88 -8.13
C GLU A 152 -7.39 7.46 -7.61
N VAL A 153 -6.21 6.87 -7.82
CA VAL A 153 -5.88 5.53 -7.30
C VAL A 153 -5.90 5.52 -5.77
N ILE A 154 -5.30 6.52 -5.12
CA ILE A 154 -5.28 6.62 -3.64
C ILE A 154 -6.71 6.76 -3.11
N GLU A 155 -7.52 7.65 -3.70
CA GLU A 155 -8.91 7.89 -3.30
C GLU A 155 -9.77 6.64 -3.52
N LYS A 156 -9.63 5.97 -4.67
CA LYS A 156 -10.32 4.71 -5.00
C LYS A 156 -9.99 3.60 -4.02
N ASN A 157 -8.71 3.42 -3.69
CA ASN A 157 -8.27 2.40 -2.75
C ASN A 157 -8.75 2.70 -1.33
N ALA A 158 -8.68 3.96 -0.89
CA ALA A 158 -9.18 4.38 0.42
C ALA A 158 -10.70 4.14 0.52
N LYS A 159 -11.46 4.52 -0.51
CA LYS A 159 -12.91 4.28 -0.59
C LYS A 159 -13.23 2.78 -0.55
N LYS A 160 -12.50 1.96 -1.34
CA LYS A 160 -12.67 0.50 -1.38
C LYS A 160 -12.42 -0.16 -0.02
N LEU A 161 -11.46 0.36 0.74
CA LEU A 161 -11.12 -0.11 2.09
C LEU A 161 -11.92 0.58 3.21
N ASN A 162 -12.84 1.47 2.86
CA ASN A 162 -13.60 2.29 3.81
C ASN A 162 -12.70 3.03 4.82
N ILE A 163 -11.63 3.67 4.30
CA ILE A 163 -10.72 4.49 5.08
C ILE A 163 -11.10 5.96 4.83
N PRO A 164 -11.56 6.70 5.85
CA PRO A 164 -11.96 8.11 5.70
C PRO A 164 -10.72 9.01 5.64
N ILE A 165 -10.13 9.13 4.46
CA ILE A 165 -8.93 9.94 4.24
C ILE A 165 -9.26 11.43 4.13
N GLU A 166 -8.37 12.27 4.66
CA GLU A 166 -8.35 13.71 4.47
C GLU A 166 -7.09 14.07 3.68
N ILE A 167 -7.27 14.64 2.49
CA ILE A 167 -6.16 14.99 1.59
C ILE A 167 -5.86 16.46 1.75
N PHE A 168 -4.59 16.80 1.97
CA PHE A 168 -4.11 18.17 1.96
C PHE A 168 -2.97 18.36 0.95
N GLU A 169 -3.01 19.48 0.25
CA GLU A 169 -2.04 19.84 -0.77
C GLU A 169 -0.85 20.57 -0.16
N SER A 170 0.32 20.40 -0.75
CA SER A 170 1.52 21.10 -0.36
C SER A 170 2.34 21.51 -1.58
N ASP A 171 2.77 22.75 -1.64
CA ASP A 171 3.55 23.34 -2.75
C ASP A 171 5.03 22.93 -2.71
N ILE A 172 5.33 21.71 -2.25
CA ILE A 172 6.71 21.26 -2.03
C ILE A 172 7.45 21.12 -3.35
N PHE A 173 6.80 20.56 -4.38
CA PHE A 173 7.46 20.37 -5.67
C PHE A 173 7.85 21.68 -6.32
N ASP A 174 7.00 22.70 -6.28
CA ASP A 174 7.28 24.01 -6.88
C ASP A 174 8.50 24.69 -6.24
N ASN A 175 8.73 24.43 -4.96
CA ASN A 175 9.84 25.01 -4.20
C ASN A 175 11.16 24.21 -4.31
N VAL A 176 11.11 22.91 -4.59
CA VAL A 176 12.30 22.02 -4.60
C VAL A 176 12.98 22.00 -5.96
N PHE A 177 12.26 22.20 -7.07
CA PHE A 177 12.83 22.22 -8.41
C PHE A 177 13.88 23.32 -8.63
N ASN A 178 13.89 24.36 -7.80
CA ASN A 178 14.83 25.47 -7.89
C ASN A 178 16.10 25.31 -7.01
N ILE A 179 16.29 24.13 -6.38
CA ILE A 179 17.40 23.92 -5.44
C ILE A 179 18.47 23.02 -6.07
N GLU A 180 19.66 23.58 -6.32
CA GLU A 180 20.78 22.87 -6.96
C GLU A 180 21.48 21.82 -6.08
N LYS A 181 21.37 21.91 -4.73
CA LYS A 181 22.07 21.00 -3.79
C LYS A 181 21.12 20.13 -2.99
N ASN A 182 21.27 18.81 -3.14
CA ASN A 182 20.55 17.76 -2.38
C ASN A 182 19.01 17.91 -2.39
N PRO A 183 18.35 17.96 -3.56
CA PRO A 183 16.91 18.20 -3.66
C PRO A 183 16.09 17.14 -2.92
N CYS A 184 16.49 15.88 -2.95
CA CYS A 184 15.81 14.78 -2.26
C CYS A 184 15.80 14.95 -0.72
N TYR A 185 16.92 15.38 -0.13
CA TYR A 185 16.99 15.62 1.31
C TYR A 185 16.08 16.75 1.75
N ILE A 186 16.10 17.86 0.98
CA ILE A 186 15.28 19.03 1.27
C ILE A 186 13.79 18.70 1.11
N CYS A 187 13.42 18.01 0.04
CA CYS A 187 12.07 17.52 -0.18
C CYS A 187 11.57 16.67 0.98
N ALA A 188 12.36 15.67 1.42
CA ALA A 188 12.00 14.82 2.55
C ALA A 188 11.86 15.61 3.87
N ARG A 189 12.68 16.63 4.07
CA ARG A 189 12.61 17.51 5.24
C ARG A 189 11.36 18.40 5.21
N MET A 190 11.05 18.99 4.05
CA MET A 190 9.86 19.83 3.87
C MET A 190 8.59 19.00 4.03
N ARG A 191 8.53 17.83 3.39
CA ARG A 191 7.40 16.87 3.55
C ARG A 191 7.11 16.60 5.01
N ARG A 192 8.15 16.27 5.79
CA ARG A 192 7.98 16.05 7.24
C ARG A 192 7.44 17.29 7.94
N GLY A 193 7.99 18.45 7.66
CA GLY A 193 7.54 19.72 8.26
C GLY A 193 6.06 20.00 8.01
N HIS A 194 5.60 19.89 6.76
CA HIS A 194 4.19 20.08 6.39
C HIS A 194 3.28 19.06 7.06
N LEU A 195 3.69 17.80 7.05
CA LEU A 195 2.93 16.70 7.67
C LEU A 195 2.74 16.92 9.18
N TYR A 196 3.79 17.34 9.89
CA TYR A 196 3.72 17.63 11.32
C TYR A 196 2.85 18.85 11.64
N ASN A 197 2.97 19.92 10.85
CA ASN A 197 2.14 21.11 11.02
C ASN A 197 0.66 20.78 10.80
N TYR A 198 0.36 20.03 9.75
CA TYR A 198 -1.02 19.65 9.45
C TYR A 198 -1.61 18.77 10.55
N ALA A 199 -0.91 17.73 10.96
CA ALA A 199 -1.35 16.87 12.06
C ALA A 199 -1.57 17.64 13.37
N LYS A 200 -0.70 18.59 13.67
CA LYS A 200 -0.84 19.47 14.84
C LYS A 200 -2.08 20.36 14.76
N ASN A 201 -2.36 20.92 13.58
CA ASN A 201 -3.57 21.73 13.35
C ASN A 201 -4.85 20.93 13.51
N LEU A 202 -4.82 19.61 13.24
CA LEU A 202 -5.91 18.67 13.49
C LEU A 202 -6.02 18.25 14.97
N GLY A 203 -5.16 18.78 15.84
CA GLY A 203 -5.15 18.44 17.27
C GLY A 203 -4.44 17.11 17.58
N CYS A 204 -3.74 16.52 16.60
CA CYS A 204 -3.02 15.28 16.83
C CYS A 204 -1.72 15.50 17.61
N ASN A 205 -1.42 14.60 18.54
CA ASN A 205 -0.17 14.56 19.29
C ASN A 205 0.79 13.46 18.79
N LYS A 206 0.32 12.60 17.90
CA LYS A 206 1.10 11.51 17.31
C LYS A 206 0.95 11.44 15.80
N ILE A 207 2.04 11.01 15.14
CA ILE A 207 2.08 10.71 13.71
C ILE A 207 2.49 9.25 13.55
N ALA A 208 1.64 8.44 12.92
CA ALA A 208 1.92 7.05 12.59
C ALA A 208 2.44 6.92 11.15
N LEU A 209 3.61 6.32 11.00
CA LEU A 209 4.26 6.06 9.72
C LEU A 209 4.33 4.56 9.45
N GLY A 210 4.10 4.16 8.20
CA GLY A 210 4.00 2.78 7.75
C GLY A 210 5.33 2.03 7.60
N HIS A 211 6.39 2.44 8.31
CA HIS A 211 7.66 1.72 8.29
C HIS A 211 7.56 0.37 8.99
N HIS A 212 8.10 -0.66 8.34
CA HIS A 212 8.05 -2.04 8.78
C HIS A 212 9.42 -2.58 9.21
N TYR A 213 9.48 -3.87 9.58
CA TYR A 213 10.68 -4.52 10.10
C TYR A 213 11.88 -4.45 9.15
N ASP A 214 11.64 -4.65 7.86
CA ASP A 214 12.71 -4.68 6.85
C ASP A 214 13.30 -3.27 6.65
N ASP A 215 12.49 -2.20 6.67
CA ASP A 215 12.98 -0.79 6.65
C ASP A 215 13.96 -0.50 7.79
N VAL A 216 13.71 -1.08 8.97
CA VAL A 216 14.59 -0.90 10.14
C VAL A 216 15.93 -1.56 9.90
N ILE A 217 15.94 -2.79 9.36
CA ILE A 217 17.18 -3.52 9.03
C ILE A 217 17.94 -2.78 7.93
N GLU A 218 17.27 -2.38 6.86
CA GLU A 218 17.86 -1.63 5.75
C GLU A 218 18.49 -0.32 6.25
N THR A 219 17.78 0.41 7.12
CA THR A 219 18.32 1.65 7.71
C THR A 219 19.60 1.40 8.49
N ILE A 220 19.65 0.34 9.29
CA ILE A 220 20.84 -0.03 10.05
C ILE A 220 22.00 -0.39 9.10
N LEU A 221 21.74 -1.27 8.13
CA LEU A 221 22.76 -1.69 7.17
C LEU A 221 23.28 -0.51 6.34
N MET A 222 22.42 0.36 5.84
CA MET A 222 22.80 1.55 5.11
C MET A 222 23.64 2.49 5.97
N SER A 223 23.27 2.71 7.22
CA SER A 223 24.04 3.58 8.13
C SER A 223 25.44 3.03 8.44
N MET A 224 25.56 1.70 8.55
CA MET A 224 26.86 1.03 8.73
C MET A 224 27.73 1.10 7.48
N LEU A 225 27.17 0.80 6.31
CA LEU A 225 27.92 0.71 5.06
C LEU A 225 28.33 2.08 4.49
N TYR A 226 27.46 3.06 4.57
CA TYR A 226 27.69 4.37 3.98
C TYR A 226 28.10 5.45 4.98
N GLY A 227 27.64 5.34 6.23
CA GLY A 227 27.90 6.34 7.28
C GLY A 227 28.97 5.95 8.28
N GLY A 228 29.42 4.70 8.30
CA GLY A 228 30.34 4.19 9.32
C GLY A 228 29.76 4.32 10.75
N GLN A 229 28.44 4.39 10.87
CA GLN A 229 27.74 4.60 12.13
C GLN A 229 26.62 3.57 12.29
N ILE A 230 26.25 3.26 13.51
CA ILE A 230 25.06 2.44 13.79
C ILE A 230 23.92 3.39 14.12
N GLN A 231 23.07 3.66 13.15
CA GLN A 231 21.83 4.40 13.35
C GLN A 231 20.65 3.47 13.08
N THR A 232 19.60 3.60 13.86
CA THR A 232 18.39 2.80 13.69
C THR A 232 17.16 3.70 13.66
N MET A 233 16.10 3.16 13.10
CA MET A 233 14.79 3.76 13.11
C MET A 233 14.05 3.28 14.37
N MET A 234 13.84 4.18 15.32
CA MET A 234 13.18 3.83 16.59
C MET A 234 11.66 3.63 16.38
N PRO A 235 11.02 2.67 17.07
CA PRO A 235 9.57 2.45 16.98
C PRO A 235 8.75 3.64 17.48
N LYS A 236 9.32 4.41 18.39
CA LYS A 236 8.77 5.64 18.96
C LYS A 236 9.85 6.70 19.06
N LEU A 237 9.56 7.91 18.62
CA LEU A 237 10.49 9.02 18.64
C LEU A 237 9.76 10.33 18.98
N HIS A 238 10.27 11.07 19.94
CA HIS A 238 9.82 12.44 20.20
C HIS A 238 10.38 13.41 19.15
N SER A 239 9.54 14.30 18.66
CA SER A 239 9.97 15.30 17.70
C SER A 239 10.73 16.44 18.42
N ASN A 240 11.96 16.67 18.01
CA ASN A 240 12.75 17.80 18.53
C ASN A 240 12.23 19.16 18.04
N ASN A 241 11.67 19.20 16.83
CA ASN A 241 11.23 20.45 16.18
C ASN A 241 9.77 20.79 16.50
N PHE A 242 8.96 19.82 16.88
CA PHE A 242 7.53 19.98 17.17
C PHE A 242 7.25 19.47 18.58
N LYS A 243 7.32 20.38 19.56
CA LYS A 243 7.08 20.04 20.98
C LYS A 243 5.72 19.38 21.14
N GLY A 244 5.69 18.25 21.86
CA GLY A 244 4.50 17.47 22.14
C GLY A 244 4.06 16.52 21.02
N MET A 245 4.82 16.44 19.92
CA MET A 245 4.55 15.47 18.83
C MET A 245 5.46 14.26 18.95
N GLU A 246 4.88 13.08 18.82
CA GLU A 246 5.60 11.80 18.72
C GLU A 246 5.43 11.18 17.33
N VAL A 247 6.48 10.56 16.82
CA VAL A 247 6.40 9.68 15.66
C VAL A 247 6.36 8.24 16.15
N ILE A 248 5.39 7.48 15.65
CA ILE A 248 5.23 6.07 15.96
C ILE A 248 5.28 5.22 14.69
N ARG A 249 5.79 3.98 14.81
CA ARG A 249 5.90 3.01 13.72
C ARG A 249 5.24 1.70 14.12
N PRO A 250 3.91 1.61 13.97
CA PRO A 250 3.16 0.44 14.45
C PRO A 250 3.47 -0.86 13.72
N LEU A 251 3.96 -0.78 12.46
CA LEU A 251 4.35 -1.94 11.66
C LEU A 251 5.77 -2.44 11.96
N TYR A 252 6.46 -1.86 12.94
CA TYR A 252 7.87 -2.10 13.29
C TYR A 252 8.29 -3.58 13.42
N LEU A 253 7.39 -4.45 13.85
CA LEU A 253 7.63 -5.89 14.02
C LEU A 253 7.11 -6.74 12.86
N ILE A 254 6.49 -6.16 11.86
CA ILE A 254 5.87 -6.87 10.74
C ILE A 254 6.86 -6.90 9.57
N ARG A 255 7.02 -8.06 8.94
CA ARG A 255 7.89 -8.23 7.78
C ARG A 255 7.19 -7.80 6.51
N GLU A 256 7.94 -7.25 5.57
CA GLU A 256 7.43 -6.82 4.28
C GLU A 256 6.76 -7.97 3.51
N GLU A 257 7.36 -9.16 3.54
CA GLU A 257 6.80 -10.36 2.91
C GLU A 257 5.36 -10.67 3.39
N ASP A 258 5.08 -10.45 4.68
CA ASP A 258 3.75 -10.67 5.27
C ASP A 258 2.76 -9.59 4.80
N ILE A 259 3.23 -8.35 4.63
CA ILE A 259 2.44 -7.23 4.10
C ILE A 259 2.14 -7.47 2.62
N LYS A 260 3.13 -7.86 1.81
CA LYS A 260 2.95 -8.21 0.40
C LYS A 260 1.94 -9.34 0.22
N ALA A 261 2.07 -10.40 1.02
CA ALA A 261 1.14 -11.53 0.98
C ALA A 261 -0.31 -11.11 1.32
N TRP A 262 -0.49 -10.20 2.28
CA TRP A 262 -1.80 -9.64 2.59
C TRP A 262 -2.31 -8.73 1.47
N ALA A 263 -1.47 -7.85 0.93
CA ALA A 263 -1.83 -6.92 -0.14
C ALA A 263 -2.21 -7.65 -1.45
N CYS A 264 -1.55 -8.77 -1.78
CA CYS A 264 -1.91 -9.60 -2.92
C CYS A 264 -3.34 -10.14 -2.85
N LEU A 265 -3.90 -10.34 -1.65
CA LEU A 265 -5.32 -10.68 -1.48
C LEU A 265 -6.25 -9.52 -1.84
N LEU A 266 -5.76 -8.29 -1.79
CA LEU A 266 -6.57 -7.07 -1.96
C LEU A 266 -6.39 -6.41 -3.33
N TYR A 267 -5.43 -6.87 -4.13
CA TYR A 267 -5.08 -6.25 -5.44
C TYR A 267 -4.84 -4.74 -5.34
N THR A 268 -4.20 -4.31 -4.25
CA THR A 268 -3.86 -2.89 -4.03
C THR A 268 -2.40 -2.58 -4.35
N SER A 269 -1.60 -3.59 -4.72
CA SER A 269 -0.14 -3.47 -4.76
C SER A 269 0.43 -2.91 -6.06
N ASP A 270 -0.26 -3.06 -7.21
CA ASP A 270 0.36 -2.76 -8.51
C ASP A 270 0.58 -1.26 -8.78
N ALA A 271 -0.19 -0.39 -8.11
CA ALA A 271 -0.01 1.07 -8.25
C ALA A 271 1.03 1.67 -7.28
N ALA A 272 1.50 0.91 -6.30
CA ALA A 272 2.39 1.43 -5.25
C ALA A 272 3.88 1.12 -5.52
N ASP A 273 4.19 0.08 -6.30
CA ASP A 273 5.56 -0.28 -6.64
C ASP A 273 6.14 0.58 -7.79
N ASP A 274 5.27 1.25 -8.58
CA ASP A 274 5.68 2.21 -9.62
C ASP A 274 5.97 3.63 -9.07
N MET A 275 5.85 3.84 -7.75
CA MET A 275 6.07 5.14 -7.10
C MET A 275 7.33 5.21 -6.23
N GLN A 276 8.32 4.35 -6.48
CA GLN A 276 9.64 4.46 -5.83
C GLN A 276 10.65 5.19 -6.70
#